data_8bac3fbe94a8347d227a4b36100f117e
#
_entry.id   8bac3fbe94a8347d227a4b36100f117e
#
_cell.length_a   1.000
_cell.length_b   1.000
_cell.length_c   1.000
_cell.angle_alpha   90.00
_cell.angle_beta   90.00
_cell.angle_gamma   90.00
#
_symmetry.space_group_name_H-M   'P 1'
#
loop_
_entity.id
_entity.type
_entity.pdbx_description
1 polymer ?
#
loop_
_entity_poly.entity_id
_entity_poly.type
_entity_poly.pdbx_seq_one_letter_code
_entity_poly.pdbx_strand_id
1 'polypeptide(L)'
;MAKENLADPQGFQQRAPLRHIAFIMDGNGRWAKKRLLPRSAGHKAGVDRIHEVIDCAFEDYGIYAATLFCFSTENWNRPQKEIDTLFRLLNEFFKKEIDYFMKKGTRINVLGNLEDPRIPEDVRKTIQESTEETKNNTKHVFNVLFNYGGRYDILQSTRRISEEVKEGKLDPSAIDEKVFSSHLLTGELSDIDCLIRTSGEERISNCCLYQVAYAELIFTPTYWPSFDKKELAKCLYEYEHRNRRFGAIKE
;
A
#
# COMPACT_ATOMS: atom_id res chain seq x y z
N MET A 1 6.55 -23.23 26.56
CA MET A 1 5.96 -22.30 25.55
C MET A 1 7.00 -22.11 24.46
N ALA A 2 6.70 -22.46 23.21
CA ALA A 2 7.60 -22.18 22.08
C ALA A 2 7.75 -20.67 21.96
N LYS A 3 9.00 -20.17 21.80
CA LYS A 3 9.24 -18.75 21.52
C LYS A 3 8.51 -18.41 20.20
N GLU A 4 7.65 -17.40 20.22
CA GLU A 4 7.07 -16.90 18.98
C GLU A 4 8.20 -16.38 18.08
N ASN A 5 8.16 -16.76 16.79
CA ASN A 5 9.11 -16.27 15.79
C ASN A 5 8.69 -14.83 15.41
N LEU A 6 9.38 -13.85 15.99
CA LEU A 6 9.13 -12.43 15.77
C LEU A 6 10.42 -11.77 15.32
N ALA A 7 10.33 -10.82 14.37
CA ALA A 7 11.46 -9.98 13.99
C ALA A 7 11.83 -9.06 15.16
N ASP A 8 13.15 -8.90 15.34
CA ASP A 8 13.69 -7.95 16.32
C ASP A 8 13.86 -6.58 15.68
N PRO A 9 13.13 -5.55 16.11
CA PRO A 9 13.21 -4.22 15.52
C PRO A 9 14.63 -3.62 15.51
N GLN A 10 15.43 -3.88 16.54
CA GLN A 10 16.78 -3.29 16.67
C GLN A 10 17.77 -3.79 15.64
N GLY A 11 17.64 -5.02 15.19
CA GLY A 11 18.55 -5.64 14.22
C GLY A 11 17.96 -5.83 12.82
N PHE A 12 16.68 -5.47 12.61
CA PHE A 12 15.92 -5.83 11.43
C PHE A 12 16.57 -5.35 10.12
N GLN A 13 16.82 -4.04 9.99
CA GLN A 13 17.34 -3.45 8.74
C GLN A 13 18.76 -3.89 8.40
N GLN A 14 19.54 -4.37 9.37
CA GLN A 14 20.88 -4.89 9.12
C GLN A 14 20.84 -6.29 8.52
N ARG A 15 19.85 -7.11 8.91
CA ARG A 15 19.71 -8.50 8.45
C ARG A 15 18.94 -8.59 7.12
N ALA A 16 17.91 -7.81 6.98
CA ALA A 16 17.02 -7.84 5.83
C ALA A 16 16.52 -6.43 5.49
N PRO A 17 17.31 -5.62 4.78
CA PRO A 17 16.92 -4.27 4.41
C PRO A 17 15.57 -4.27 3.70
N LEU A 18 14.61 -3.52 4.25
CA LEU A 18 13.25 -3.37 3.75
C LEU A 18 12.91 -1.89 3.70
N ARG A 19 12.88 -1.33 2.50
CA ARG A 19 12.58 0.08 2.31
C ARG A 19 11.12 0.36 2.05
N HIS A 20 10.46 -0.55 1.32
CA HIS A 20 9.08 -0.37 0.88
C HIS A 20 8.24 -1.62 1.15
N ILE A 21 7.25 -1.48 2.01
CA ILE A 21 6.28 -2.54 2.34
C ILE A 21 4.91 -2.22 1.75
N ALA A 22 4.20 -3.23 1.26
CA ALA A 22 2.82 -3.08 0.80
C ALA A 22 1.87 -4.01 1.55
N PHE A 23 0.60 -3.58 1.70
CA PHE A 23 -0.44 -4.34 2.37
C PHE A 23 -1.69 -4.45 1.50
N ILE A 24 -2.15 -5.69 1.28
CA ILE A 24 -3.51 -5.97 0.80
C ILE A 24 -4.35 -6.31 2.02
N MET A 25 -5.15 -5.33 2.45
CA MET A 25 -5.92 -5.34 3.69
C MET A 25 -7.22 -6.13 3.54
N ASP A 26 -7.10 -7.46 3.44
CA ASP A 26 -8.24 -8.35 3.23
C ASP A 26 -8.81 -8.91 4.54
N GLY A 27 -10.07 -9.34 4.49
CA GLY A 27 -10.76 -10.04 5.57
C GLY A 27 -11.67 -9.20 6.45
N ASN A 28 -11.84 -7.89 6.19
CA ASN A 28 -12.69 -6.99 6.98
C ASN A 28 -14.13 -7.52 7.15
N GLY A 29 -14.76 -7.92 6.04
CA GLY A 29 -16.12 -8.46 6.05
C GLY A 29 -16.21 -9.82 6.74
N ARG A 30 -15.23 -10.71 6.56
CA ARG A 30 -15.16 -12.03 7.23
C ARG A 30 -14.94 -11.88 8.74
N TRP A 31 -14.12 -10.93 9.14
CA TRP A 31 -13.90 -10.57 10.54
C TRP A 31 -15.20 -10.12 11.23
N ALA A 32 -15.97 -9.24 10.59
CA ALA A 32 -17.27 -8.79 11.09
C ALA A 32 -18.27 -9.95 11.19
N LYS A 33 -18.40 -10.76 10.12
CA LYS A 33 -19.31 -11.93 10.10
C LYS A 33 -19.02 -12.91 11.25
N LYS A 34 -17.75 -13.20 11.53
CA LYS A 34 -17.38 -14.07 12.68
C LYS A 34 -17.82 -13.52 14.04
N ARG A 35 -18.08 -12.21 14.13
CA ARG A 35 -18.51 -11.51 15.36
C ARG A 35 -19.98 -11.12 15.33
N LEU A 36 -20.74 -11.62 14.37
CA LEU A 36 -22.15 -11.25 14.16
C LEU A 36 -22.38 -9.74 14.00
N LEU A 37 -21.38 -9.05 13.46
CA LEU A 37 -21.40 -7.61 13.19
C LEU A 37 -21.72 -7.32 11.71
N PRO A 38 -22.27 -6.15 11.40
CA PRO A 38 -22.43 -5.71 10.02
C PRO A 38 -21.07 -5.52 9.35
N ARG A 39 -20.99 -5.72 8.03
CA ARG A 39 -19.76 -5.61 7.23
C ARG A 39 -19.06 -4.24 7.40
N SER A 40 -19.82 -3.18 7.55
CA SER A 40 -19.34 -1.82 7.82
C SER A 40 -18.51 -1.71 9.10
N ALA A 41 -18.86 -2.46 10.15
CA ALA A 41 -18.07 -2.51 11.39
C ALA A 41 -16.68 -3.13 11.15
N GLY A 42 -16.59 -4.12 10.25
CA GLY A 42 -15.31 -4.70 9.85
C GLY A 42 -14.43 -3.71 9.09
N HIS A 43 -15.02 -2.92 8.17
CA HIS A 43 -14.29 -1.86 7.46
C HIS A 43 -13.79 -0.78 8.43
N LYS A 44 -14.64 -0.34 9.38
CA LYS A 44 -14.23 0.62 10.41
C LYS A 44 -13.06 0.09 11.25
N ALA A 45 -13.18 -1.12 11.78
CA ALA A 45 -12.10 -1.76 12.55
C ALA A 45 -10.81 -1.92 11.73
N GLY A 46 -10.93 -2.16 10.42
CA GLY A 46 -9.79 -2.20 9.50
C GLY A 46 -9.11 -0.85 9.33
N VAL A 47 -9.87 0.23 9.24
CA VAL A 47 -9.32 1.60 9.18
C VAL A 47 -8.64 1.97 10.50
N ASP A 48 -9.27 1.67 11.64
CA ASP A 48 -8.70 1.93 12.97
C ASP A 48 -7.36 1.17 13.18
N ARG A 49 -7.14 0.04 12.46
CA ARG A 49 -5.89 -0.75 12.50
C ARG A 49 -4.72 -0.13 11.74
N ILE A 50 -4.99 0.70 10.73
CA ILE A 50 -3.96 1.27 9.85
C ILE A 50 -2.91 2.02 10.67
N HIS A 51 -3.33 2.89 11.56
CA HIS A 51 -2.44 3.73 12.36
C HIS A 51 -1.39 2.89 13.11
N GLU A 52 -1.81 1.88 13.85
CA GLU A 52 -0.91 1.04 14.65
C GLU A 52 0.11 0.29 13.78
N VAL A 53 -0.33 -0.27 12.66
CA VAL A 53 0.54 -1.07 11.78
C VAL A 53 1.55 -0.18 11.06
N ILE A 54 1.12 0.97 10.56
CA ILE A 54 1.98 1.91 9.84
C ILE A 54 2.97 2.58 10.77
N ASP A 55 2.53 2.99 11.96
CA ASP A 55 3.43 3.55 12.97
C ASP A 55 4.51 2.54 13.38
N CYS A 56 4.12 1.29 13.62
CA CYS A 56 5.06 0.22 13.91
C CYS A 56 6.06 -0.02 12.75
N ALA A 57 5.58 -0.06 11.51
CA ALA A 57 6.45 -0.24 10.34
C ALA A 57 7.48 0.91 10.23
N PHE A 58 7.06 2.14 10.43
CA PHE A 58 7.91 3.32 10.30
C PHE A 58 8.85 3.52 11.50
N GLU A 59 8.32 3.52 12.70
CA GLU A 59 9.06 3.92 13.90
C GLU A 59 9.80 2.74 14.55
N ASP A 60 9.19 1.55 14.62
CA ASP A 60 9.81 0.40 15.26
C ASP A 60 10.79 -0.32 14.29
N TYR A 61 10.44 -0.42 13.00
CA TYR A 61 11.25 -1.14 12.00
C TYR A 61 12.02 -0.25 11.02
N GLY A 62 11.87 1.07 11.07
CA GLY A 62 12.60 2.03 10.24
C GLY A 62 12.29 1.90 8.74
N ILE A 63 11.13 1.35 8.37
CA ILE A 63 10.70 1.22 6.97
C ILE A 63 10.42 2.62 6.42
N TYR A 64 10.95 2.92 5.22
CA TYR A 64 10.81 4.23 4.61
C TYR A 64 9.45 4.47 3.98
N ALA A 65 8.90 3.46 3.29
CA ALA A 65 7.66 3.60 2.55
C ALA A 65 6.67 2.47 2.87
N ALA A 66 5.39 2.83 2.99
CA ALA A 66 4.29 1.88 3.13
C ALA A 66 3.19 2.18 2.11
N THR A 67 2.70 1.13 1.42
CA THR A 67 1.64 1.21 0.43
C THR A 67 0.44 0.37 0.85
N LEU A 68 -0.74 0.97 0.96
CA LEU A 68 -1.98 0.29 1.33
C LEU A 68 -2.93 0.17 0.15
N PHE A 69 -3.41 -1.04 -0.15
CA PHE A 69 -4.42 -1.28 -1.17
C PHE A 69 -5.82 -1.12 -0.58
N CYS A 70 -6.38 0.09 -0.67
CA CYS A 70 -7.63 0.48 -0.01
C CYS A 70 -8.88 0.26 -0.88
N PHE A 71 -8.83 0.68 -2.16
CA PHE A 71 -9.96 0.55 -3.08
C PHE A 71 -9.43 0.30 -4.49
N SER A 72 -9.75 -0.88 -5.04
CA SER A 72 -9.36 -1.25 -6.39
C SER A 72 -10.40 -0.83 -7.43
N THR A 73 -9.98 -0.76 -8.70
CA THR A 73 -10.88 -0.53 -9.85
C THR A 73 -12.01 -1.57 -9.92
N GLU A 74 -11.78 -2.79 -9.46
CA GLU A 74 -12.77 -3.87 -9.42
C GLU A 74 -13.80 -3.69 -8.31
N ASN A 75 -13.50 -2.88 -7.28
CA ASN A 75 -14.41 -2.67 -6.14
C ASN A 75 -15.67 -1.85 -6.50
N TRP A 76 -15.70 -1.20 -7.66
CA TRP A 76 -16.91 -0.59 -8.19
C TRP A 76 -18.05 -1.58 -8.43
N ASN A 77 -17.76 -2.89 -8.51
CA ASN A 77 -18.77 -3.95 -8.62
C ASN A 77 -19.42 -4.30 -7.27
N ARG A 78 -19.03 -3.64 -6.18
CA ARG A 78 -19.64 -3.85 -4.86
C ARG A 78 -20.98 -3.10 -4.74
N PRO A 79 -21.85 -3.51 -3.78
CA PRO A 79 -23.06 -2.76 -3.48
C PRO A 79 -22.76 -1.30 -3.15
N GLN A 80 -23.54 -0.35 -3.67
CA GLN A 80 -23.32 1.09 -3.50
C GLN A 80 -23.17 1.50 -2.03
N LYS A 81 -23.99 0.97 -1.13
CA LYS A 81 -23.88 1.23 0.32
C LYS A 81 -22.52 0.84 0.93
N GLU A 82 -21.86 -0.17 0.38
CA GLU A 82 -20.51 -0.54 0.83
C GLU A 82 -19.48 0.47 0.30
N ILE A 83 -19.60 0.88 -0.96
CA ILE A 83 -18.74 1.91 -1.58
C ILE A 83 -18.86 3.22 -0.81
N ASP A 84 -20.08 3.69 -0.53
CA ASP A 84 -20.33 4.91 0.23
C ASP A 84 -19.69 4.84 1.63
N THR A 85 -19.79 3.68 2.27
CA THR A 85 -19.16 3.45 3.57
C THR A 85 -17.63 3.54 3.49
N LEU A 86 -17.02 2.95 2.47
CA LEU A 86 -15.56 2.98 2.26
C LEU A 86 -15.08 4.42 2.00
N PHE A 87 -15.78 5.18 1.19
CA PHE A 87 -15.44 6.58 0.89
C PHE A 87 -15.57 7.47 2.12
N ARG A 88 -16.64 7.31 2.90
CA ARG A 88 -16.80 8.03 4.16
C ARG A 88 -15.68 7.70 5.14
N LEU A 89 -15.32 6.42 5.30
CA LEU A 89 -14.23 6.00 6.19
C LEU A 89 -12.87 6.53 5.73
N LEU A 90 -12.60 6.57 4.42
CA LEU A 90 -11.39 7.16 3.86
C LEU A 90 -11.32 8.67 4.19
N ASN A 91 -12.42 9.37 3.99
CA ASN A 91 -12.53 10.80 4.27
C ASN A 91 -12.32 11.11 5.76
N GLU A 92 -12.96 10.33 6.64
CA GLU A 92 -12.77 10.43 8.09
C GLU A 92 -11.32 10.14 8.52
N PHE A 93 -10.69 9.13 7.91
CA PHE A 93 -9.32 8.76 8.18
C PHE A 93 -8.35 9.91 7.87
N PHE A 94 -8.40 10.47 6.66
CA PHE A 94 -7.50 11.56 6.31
C PHE A 94 -7.69 12.79 7.21
N LYS A 95 -8.92 13.20 7.45
CA LYS A 95 -9.22 14.36 8.33
C LYS A 95 -8.71 14.17 9.75
N LYS A 96 -8.72 12.93 10.25
CA LYS A 96 -8.26 12.61 11.59
C LYS A 96 -6.73 12.49 11.69
N GLU A 97 -6.10 11.90 10.67
CA GLU A 97 -4.70 11.47 10.75
C GLU A 97 -3.71 12.48 10.14
N ILE A 98 -4.20 13.51 9.43
CA ILE A 98 -3.31 14.45 8.73
C ILE A 98 -2.32 15.14 9.69
N ASP A 99 -2.78 15.66 10.83
CA ASP A 99 -1.93 16.29 11.84
C ASP A 99 -0.87 15.34 12.39
N TYR A 100 -1.24 14.06 12.52
CA TYR A 100 -0.31 13.03 12.95
C TYR A 100 0.80 12.81 11.92
N PHE A 101 0.45 12.62 10.66
CA PHE A 101 1.41 12.42 9.57
C PHE A 101 2.30 13.66 9.37
N MET A 102 1.75 14.86 9.52
CA MET A 102 2.54 16.10 9.50
C MET A 102 3.59 16.13 10.62
N LYS A 103 3.20 15.83 11.87
CA LYS A 103 4.13 15.78 13.02
C LYS A 103 5.21 14.72 12.85
N LYS A 104 4.90 13.60 12.17
CA LYS A 104 5.84 12.51 11.90
C LYS A 104 6.73 12.76 10.67
N GLY A 105 6.50 13.82 9.93
CA GLY A 105 7.24 14.11 8.69
C GLY A 105 6.95 13.08 7.58
N THR A 106 5.74 12.51 7.58
CA THR A 106 5.31 11.52 6.59
C THR A 106 4.59 12.19 5.44
N ARG A 107 5.03 11.95 4.21
CA ARG A 107 4.35 12.38 2.99
C ARG A 107 3.25 11.39 2.62
N ILE A 108 2.03 11.90 2.42
CA ILE A 108 0.89 11.12 1.94
C ILE A 108 0.78 11.26 0.43
N ASN A 109 0.69 10.13 -0.27
CA ASN A 109 0.31 10.07 -1.68
C ASN A 109 -0.96 9.23 -1.82
N VAL A 110 -1.90 9.70 -2.64
CA VAL A 110 -3.07 8.90 -3.03
C VAL A 110 -2.96 8.60 -4.51
N LEU A 111 -2.87 7.32 -4.86
CA LEU A 111 -2.50 6.85 -6.18
C LEU A 111 -3.66 6.05 -6.81
N GLY A 112 -4.05 6.41 -8.02
CA GLY A 112 -5.12 5.75 -8.78
C GLY A 112 -5.78 6.69 -9.78
N ASN A 113 -6.94 6.30 -10.31
CA ASN A 113 -7.76 7.15 -11.17
C ASN A 113 -8.62 8.10 -10.33
N LEU A 114 -8.03 9.20 -9.88
CA LEU A 114 -8.68 10.18 -9.01
C LEU A 114 -9.67 11.09 -9.75
N GLU A 115 -9.58 11.16 -11.08
CA GLU A 115 -10.48 11.94 -11.95
C GLU A 115 -11.78 11.20 -12.29
N ASP A 116 -11.96 9.97 -11.80
CA ASP A 116 -13.18 9.19 -12.05
C ASP A 116 -14.41 9.94 -11.51
N PRO A 117 -15.41 10.26 -12.36
CA PRO A 117 -16.57 11.08 -11.95
C PRO A 117 -17.44 10.43 -10.86
N ARG A 118 -17.27 9.13 -10.63
CA ARG A 118 -17.97 8.41 -9.55
C ARG A 118 -17.40 8.71 -8.16
N ILE A 119 -16.20 9.30 -8.06
CA ILE A 119 -15.61 9.71 -6.79
C ILE A 119 -16.28 11.03 -6.35
N PRO A 120 -16.93 11.09 -5.16
CA PRO A 120 -17.54 12.31 -4.66
C PRO A 120 -16.55 13.47 -4.51
N GLU A 121 -17.04 14.69 -4.74
CA GLU A 121 -16.21 15.90 -4.71
C GLU A 121 -15.55 16.15 -3.35
N ASP A 122 -16.27 15.91 -2.26
CA ASP A 122 -15.72 16.04 -0.90
C ASP A 122 -14.56 15.05 -0.62
N VAL A 123 -14.60 13.85 -1.21
CA VAL A 123 -13.52 12.86 -1.13
C VAL A 123 -12.31 13.34 -1.92
N ARG A 124 -12.52 13.83 -3.16
CA ARG A 124 -11.43 14.39 -3.98
C ARG A 124 -10.75 15.57 -3.29
N LYS A 125 -11.53 16.48 -2.74
CA LYS A 125 -11.03 17.63 -1.99
C LYS A 125 -10.19 17.21 -0.79
N THR A 126 -10.66 16.27 0.03
CA THR A 126 -9.91 15.78 1.19
C THR A 126 -8.60 15.10 0.77
N ILE A 127 -8.61 14.32 -0.32
CA ILE A 127 -7.40 13.72 -0.90
C ILE A 127 -6.40 14.81 -1.31
N GLN A 128 -6.86 15.82 -2.05
CA GLN A 128 -6.02 16.91 -2.52
C GLN A 128 -5.41 17.71 -1.35
N GLU A 129 -6.22 18.07 -0.35
CA GLU A 129 -5.77 18.78 0.86
C GLU A 129 -4.70 17.97 1.59
N SER A 130 -4.96 16.67 1.85
CA SER A 130 -4.01 15.81 2.58
C SER A 130 -2.68 15.63 1.83
N THR A 131 -2.73 15.50 0.51
CA THR A 131 -1.53 15.36 -0.32
C THR A 131 -0.73 16.66 -0.35
N GLU A 132 -1.40 17.79 -0.52
CA GLU A 132 -0.77 19.10 -0.59
C GLU A 132 -0.12 19.51 0.74
N GLU A 133 -0.79 19.30 1.86
CA GLU A 133 -0.28 19.64 3.19
C GLU A 133 0.98 18.83 3.54
N THR A 134 1.05 17.57 3.11
CA THR A 134 2.17 16.68 3.47
C THR A 134 3.28 16.59 2.41
N LYS A 135 3.15 17.25 1.26
CA LYS A 135 4.05 17.10 0.09
C LYS A 135 5.53 17.35 0.37
N ASN A 136 5.84 18.23 1.33
CA ASN A 136 7.20 18.60 1.69
C ASN A 136 7.81 17.68 2.76
N ASN A 137 7.06 16.73 3.28
CA ASN A 137 7.55 15.74 4.24
C ASN A 137 8.48 14.73 3.56
N THR A 138 9.56 14.35 4.23
CA THR A 138 10.61 13.50 3.62
C THR A 138 11.04 12.33 4.49
N LYS A 139 10.57 12.24 5.76
CA LYS A 139 10.98 11.17 6.67
C LYS A 139 10.43 9.82 6.25
N HIS A 140 9.16 9.77 5.90
CA HIS A 140 8.47 8.57 5.44
C HIS A 140 7.52 8.88 4.28
N VAL A 141 7.15 7.85 3.53
CA VAL A 141 6.15 7.91 2.45
C VAL A 141 5.01 6.93 2.74
N PHE A 142 3.79 7.45 2.76
CA PHE A 142 2.57 6.67 2.95
C PHE A 142 1.70 6.75 1.69
N ASN A 143 1.64 5.66 0.92
CA ASN A 143 0.84 5.57 -0.29
C ASN A 143 -0.49 4.88 0.01
N VAL A 144 -1.57 5.49 -0.44
CA VAL A 144 -2.92 4.94 -0.42
C VAL A 144 -3.36 4.67 -1.85
N LEU A 145 -3.48 3.41 -2.22
CA LEU A 145 -4.00 3.02 -3.52
C LEU A 145 -5.54 3.10 -3.50
N PHE A 146 -6.06 4.11 -4.20
CA PHE A 146 -7.48 4.41 -4.25
C PHE A 146 -7.97 4.52 -5.68
N ASN A 147 -9.02 3.77 -6.03
CA ASN A 147 -9.44 3.55 -7.41
C ASN A 147 -8.25 3.13 -8.31
N TYR A 148 -7.45 2.22 -7.77
CA TYR A 148 -6.18 1.78 -8.35
C TYR A 148 -6.30 0.36 -8.93
N GLY A 149 -5.50 0.11 -9.96
CA GLY A 149 -5.24 -1.22 -10.50
C GLY A 149 -3.90 -1.23 -11.21
N GLY A 150 -3.07 -2.27 -11.02
CA GLY A 150 -1.73 -2.35 -11.63
C GLY A 150 -1.78 -2.34 -13.17
N ARG A 151 -2.81 -2.95 -13.78
CA ARG A 151 -3.03 -2.85 -15.23
C ARG A 151 -3.35 -1.43 -15.67
N TYR A 152 -4.16 -0.70 -14.89
CA TYR A 152 -4.46 0.70 -15.15
C TYR A 152 -3.17 1.54 -15.06
N ASP A 153 -2.36 1.35 -14.03
CA ASP A 153 -1.10 2.06 -13.81
C ASP A 153 -0.15 1.88 -15.00
N ILE A 154 0.07 0.64 -15.45
CA ILE A 154 0.89 0.32 -16.62
C ILE A 154 0.35 1.02 -17.89
N LEU A 155 -0.96 0.96 -18.13
CA LEU A 155 -1.57 1.59 -19.30
C LEU A 155 -1.43 3.12 -19.28
N GLN A 156 -1.62 3.76 -18.11
CA GLN A 156 -1.44 5.22 -17.99
C GLN A 156 0.03 5.62 -18.19
N SER A 157 0.98 4.85 -17.65
CA SER A 157 2.41 5.08 -17.85
C SER A 157 2.78 4.97 -19.33
N THR A 158 2.29 3.95 -20.01
CA THR A 158 2.49 3.77 -21.47
C THR A 158 1.94 4.97 -22.26
N ARG A 159 0.76 5.48 -21.90
CA ARG A 159 0.18 6.66 -22.57
C ARG A 159 1.03 7.91 -22.37
N ARG A 160 1.47 8.18 -21.14
CA ARG A 160 2.34 9.33 -20.82
C ARG A 160 3.65 9.29 -21.62
N ILE A 161 4.31 8.14 -21.63
CA ILE A 161 5.54 7.91 -22.41
C ILE A 161 5.27 8.14 -23.91
N SER A 162 4.14 7.61 -24.44
CA SER A 162 3.79 7.79 -25.86
C SER A 162 3.53 9.26 -26.22
N GLU A 163 2.95 10.03 -25.33
CA GLU A 163 2.74 11.48 -25.50
C GLU A 163 4.08 12.22 -25.50
N GLU A 164 4.99 11.93 -24.58
CA GLU A 164 6.33 12.53 -24.54
C GLU A 164 7.15 12.21 -25.79
N VAL A 165 7.07 10.97 -26.30
CA VAL A 165 7.69 10.58 -27.57
C VAL A 165 7.09 11.38 -28.74
N LYS A 166 5.77 11.48 -28.82
CA LYS A 166 5.07 12.24 -29.86
C LYS A 166 5.45 13.73 -29.83
N GLU A 167 5.67 14.30 -28.65
CA GLU A 167 6.08 15.69 -28.46
C GLU A 167 7.60 15.91 -28.66
N GLY A 168 8.36 14.86 -28.96
CA GLY A 168 9.82 14.93 -29.12
C GLY A 168 10.60 15.17 -27.83
N LYS A 169 9.97 14.97 -26.66
CA LYS A 169 10.59 15.12 -25.35
C LYS A 169 11.37 13.86 -24.92
N LEU A 170 11.02 12.71 -25.49
CA LEU A 170 11.62 11.42 -25.18
C LEU A 170 11.94 10.67 -26.48
N ASP A 171 13.18 10.20 -26.65
CA ASP A 171 13.55 9.29 -27.72
C ASP A 171 13.06 7.87 -27.41
N PRO A 172 12.38 7.17 -28.34
CA PRO A 172 11.95 5.79 -28.10
C PRO A 172 13.07 4.84 -27.67
N SER A 173 14.31 5.07 -28.15
CA SER A 173 15.47 4.26 -27.79
C SER A 173 15.97 4.50 -26.37
N ALA A 174 15.55 5.59 -25.72
CA ALA A 174 15.88 5.92 -24.32
C ALA A 174 14.88 5.33 -23.32
N ILE A 175 13.83 4.63 -23.79
CA ILE A 175 12.85 4.01 -22.91
C ILE A 175 13.48 2.75 -22.31
N ASP A 176 13.86 2.85 -21.02
CA ASP A 176 14.37 1.76 -20.20
C ASP A 176 13.46 1.52 -18.99
N GLU A 177 13.83 0.59 -18.11
CA GLU A 177 13.08 0.28 -16.88
C GLU A 177 12.98 1.50 -15.95
N LYS A 178 14.00 2.34 -15.88
CA LYS A 178 14.01 3.54 -15.04
C LYS A 178 13.03 4.60 -15.58
N VAL A 179 13.06 4.83 -16.89
CA VAL A 179 12.10 5.73 -17.54
C VAL A 179 10.69 5.22 -17.35
N PHE A 180 10.43 3.93 -17.58
CA PHE A 180 9.11 3.35 -17.38
C PHE A 180 8.63 3.48 -15.91
N SER A 181 9.49 3.12 -14.95
CA SER A 181 9.17 3.21 -13.52
C SER A 181 8.85 4.63 -13.07
N SER A 182 9.57 5.65 -13.60
CA SER A 182 9.30 7.06 -13.25
C SER A 182 7.93 7.55 -13.72
N HIS A 183 7.32 6.89 -14.71
CA HIS A 183 5.98 7.20 -15.22
C HIS A 183 4.87 6.44 -14.50
N LEU A 184 5.19 5.44 -13.68
CA LEU A 184 4.21 4.78 -12.82
C LEU A 184 3.66 5.76 -11.79
N LEU A 185 2.47 5.47 -11.25
CA LEU A 185 1.85 6.31 -10.21
C LEU A 185 2.69 6.39 -8.92
N THR A 186 3.55 5.41 -8.68
CA THR A 186 4.52 5.42 -7.58
C THR A 186 5.74 6.32 -7.85
N GLY A 187 5.95 6.72 -9.11
CA GLY A 187 7.04 7.59 -9.52
C GLY A 187 8.42 7.03 -9.17
N GLU A 188 9.26 7.88 -8.57
CA GLU A 188 10.65 7.51 -8.20
C GLU A 188 10.76 6.66 -6.93
N LEU A 189 9.64 6.27 -6.33
CA LEU A 189 9.69 5.39 -5.17
C LEU A 189 10.23 4.02 -5.59
N SER A 190 11.10 3.46 -4.74
CA SER A 190 11.64 2.11 -4.97
C SER A 190 10.54 1.07 -5.12
N ASP A 191 10.86 -0.03 -5.82
CA ASP A 191 10.02 -1.21 -5.88
C ASP A 191 9.59 -1.68 -4.48
N ILE A 192 8.51 -2.44 -4.43
CA ILE A 192 8.03 -3.04 -3.20
C ILE A 192 8.93 -4.23 -2.86
N ASP A 193 9.55 -4.19 -1.67
CA ASP A 193 10.38 -5.29 -1.19
C ASP A 193 9.57 -6.43 -0.60
N CYS A 194 8.47 -6.09 0.09
CA CYS A 194 7.61 -7.04 0.76
C CYS A 194 6.13 -6.66 0.56
N LEU A 195 5.33 -7.61 0.09
CA LEU A 195 3.87 -7.46 0.04
C LEU A 195 3.24 -8.46 1.00
N ILE A 196 2.49 -7.94 1.98
CA ILE A 196 1.74 -8.75 2.94
C ILE A 196 0.26 -8.73 2.57
N ARG A 197 -0.34 -9.91 2.40
CA ARG A 197 -1.79 -10.05 2.26
C ARG A 197 -2.37 -10.82 3.42
N THR A 198 -3.38 -10.21 4.05
CA THR A 198 -4.10 -10.81 5.18
C THR A 198 -5.24 -11.72 4.70
N SER A 199 -5.76 -12.56 5.61
CA SER A 199 -6.94 -13.43 5.46
C SER A 199 -6.76 -14.74 4.68
N GLY A 200 -5.51 -15.19 4.45
CA GLY A 200 -5.22 -16.49 3.86
C GLY A 200 -5.49 -16.60 2.35
N GLU A 201 -5.63 -15.47 1.66
CA GLU A 201 -5.80 -15.44 0.21
C GLU A 201 -4.44 -15.24 -0.48
N GLU A 202 -4.02 -16.21 -1.28
CA GLU A 202 -2.69 -16.26 -1.91
C GLU A 202 -2.74 -15.73 -3.36
N ARG A 203 -2.94 -14.45 -3.53
CA ARG A 203 -2.96 -13.72 -4.81
C ARG A 203 -2.75 -12.23 -4.59
N ILE A 204 -2.25 -11.51 -5.60
CA ILE A 204 -2.00 -10.05 -5.52
C ILE A 204 -3.17 -9.20 -6.05
N SER A 205 -4.13 -9.77 -6.73
CA SER A 205 -5.37 -9.13 -7.17
C SER A 205 -5.17 -7.78 -7.85
N ASN A 206 -4.28 -7.71 -8.84
CA ASN A 206 -3.99 -6.48 -9.60
C ASN A 206 -3.36 -5.35 -8.75
N CYS A 207 -2.75 -5.67 -7.61
CA CYS A 207 -2.02 -4.71 -6.77
C CYS A 207 -0.59 -4.55 -7.30
N CYS A 208 -0.17 -3.35 -7.65
CA CYS A 208 1.21 -2.94 -7.95
C CYS A 208 1.99 -3.93 -8.83
N LEU A 209 1.41 -4.38 -9.96
CA LEU A 209 1.94 -5.48 -10.78
C LEU A 209 3.42 -5.32 -11.17
N TYR A 210 3.83 -4.12 -11.54
CA TYR A 210 5.22 -3.84 -11.93
C TYR A 210 6.12 -3.77 -10.70
N GLN A 211 5.70 -3.05 -9.68
CA GLN A 211 6.49 -2.76 -8.48
C GLN A 211 6.73 -3.98 -7.58
N VAL A 212 5.91 -5.05 -7.70
CA VAL A 212 6.06 -6.29 -6.92
C VAL A 212 6.84 -7.39 -7.65
N ALA A 213 7.45 -7.09 -8.81
CA ALA A 213 8.13 -8.07 -9.65
C ALA A 213 9.17 -8.91 -8.90
N TYR A 214 9.85 -8.32 -7.93
CA TYR A 214 10.85 -8.98 -7.07
C TYR A 214 10.50 -8.94 -5.58
N ALA A 215 9.25 -8.61 -5.24
CA ALA A 215 8.80 -8.57 -3.85
C ALA A 215 8.72 -9.96 -3.23
N GLU A 216 9.06 -10.05 -1.95
CA GLU A 216 8.67 -11.22 -1.16
C GLU A 216 7.18 -11.14 -0.84
N LEU A 217 6.43 -12.17 -1.22
CA LEU A 217 4.99 -12.25 -0.97
C LEU A 217 4.75 -13.05 0.30
N ILE A 218 4.10 -12.44 1.28
CA ILE A 218 3.76 -13.05 2.56
C ILE A 218 2.24 -13.09 2.71
N PHE A 219 1.71 -14.29 2.94
CA PHE A 219 0.28 -14.52 3.10
C PHE A 219 -0.01 -15.00 4.53
N THR A 220 -0.78 -14.22 5.29
CA THR A 220 -1.17 -14.57 6.65
C THR A 220 -2.66 -14.90 6.75
N PRO A 221 -3.06 -15.94 7.53
CA PRO A 221 -4.48 -16.25 7.75
C PRO A 221 -5.21 -15.22 8.60
N THR A 222 -4.48 -14.34 9.29
CA THR A 222 -5.05 -13.30 10.16
C THR A 222 -5.83 -12.28 9.34
N TYR A 223 -7.06 -11.96 9.75
CA TYR A 223 -7.85 -10.90 9.12
C TYR A 223 -7.30 -9.53 9.45
N TRP A 224 -7.34 -8.59 8.49
CA TRP A 224 -6.78 -7.26 8.67
C TRP A 224 -7.17 -6.53 9.97
N PRO A 225 -8.44 -6.49 10.44
CA PRO A 225 -8.77 -5.84 11.71
C PRO A 225 -8.09 -6.46 12.95
N SER A 226 -7.60 -7.70 12.83
CA SER A 226 -6.85 -8.39 13.90
C SER A 226 -5.34 -8.43 13.63
N PHE A 227 -4.86 -7.81 12.57
CA PHE A 227 -3.45 -7.76 12.20
C PHE A 227 -2.75 -6.67 13.02
N ASP A 228 -2.23 -7.02 14.17
CA ASP A 228 -1.55 -6.14 15.11
C ASP A 228 -0.01 -6.12 14.91
N LYS A 229 0.70 -5.40 15.77
CA LYS A 229 2.17 -5.32 15.76
C LYS A 229 2.84 -6.69 15.85
N LYS A 230 2.26 -7.66 16.59
CA LYS A 230 2.81 -9.01 16.69
C LYS A 230 2.67 -9.77 15.39
N GLU A 231 1.54 -9.63 14.71
CA GLU A 231 1.35 -10.26 13.40
C GLU A 231 2.28 -9.64 12.35
N LEU A 232 2.49 -8.32 12.39
CA LEU A 232 3.50 -7.66 11.56
C LEU A 232 4.89 -8.24 11.85
N ALA A 233 5.28 -8.33 13.12
CA ALA A 233 6.57 -8.89 13.53
C ALA A 233 6.79 -10.34 13.05
N LYS A 234 5.73 -11.18 13.03
CA LYS A 234 5.79 -12.54 12.46
C LYS A 234 6.06 -12.52 10.96
N CYS A 235 5.34 -11.67 10.23
CA CYS A 235 5.54 -11.52 8.78
C CYS A 235 6.96 -11.00 8.47
N LEU A 236 7.46 -10.04 9.24
CA LEU A 236 8.80 -9.51 9.07
C LEU A 236 9.88 -10.54 9.45
N TYR A 237 9.62 -11.37 10.46
CA TYR A 237 10.49 -12.51 10.76
C TYR A 237 10.59 -13.48 9.57
N GLU A 238 9.45 -13.81 8.95
CA GLU A 238 9.44 -14.64 7.74
C GLU A 238 10.23 -13.98 6.61
N TYR A 239 10.05 -12.66 6.38
CA TYR A 239 10.80 -11.90 5.39
C TYR A 239 12.33 -11.99 5.63
N GLU A 240 12.80 -11.80 6.85
CA GLU A 240 14.23 -11.88 7.22
C GLU A 240 14.86 -13.24 6.90
N HIS A 241 14.06 -14.32 6.96
CA HIS A 241 14.53 -15.68 6.74
C HIS A 241 14.35 -16.17 5.30
N ARG A 242 13.80 -15.32 4.41
CA ARG A 242 13.73 -15.60 2.98
C ARG A 242 15.07 -15.37 2.30
N ASN A 243 15.41 -16.22 1.35
CA ASN A 243 16.67 -16.17 0.62
C ASN A 243 16.46 -15.48 -0.74
N ARG A 244 16.64 -14.16 -0.79
CA ARG A 244 16.51 -13.36 -2.01
C ARG A 244 17.74 -13.56 -2.92
N ARG A 245 17.55 -14.26 -4.03
CA ARG A 245 18.66 -14.62 -4.93
C ARG A 245 18.81 -13.71 -6.14
N PHE A 246 17.78 -12.98 -6.54
CA PHE A 246 17.77 -12.12 -7.75
C PHE A 246 18.40 -12.80 -8.98
N GLY A 247 18.13 -14.09 -9.18
CA GLY A 247 18.69 -14.89 -10.28
C GLY A 247 20.14 -15.40 -10.06
N ALA A 248 20.81 -15.00 -8.98
CA ALA A 248 22.17 -15.47 -8.70
C ALA A 248 22.18 -16.90 -8.11
N ILE A 249 23.12 -17.73 -8.56
CA ILE A 249 23.42 -19.04 -7.94
C ILE A 249 24.46 -18.76 -6.85
N LYS A 250 24.10 -19.01 -5.58
CA LYS A 250 25.11 -19.11 -4.52
C LYS A 250 25.60 -20.53 -4.51
N GLU A 251 26.89 -20.73 -4.87
CA GLU A 251 27.63 -21.98 -4.62
C GLU A 251 27.77 -22.26 -3.12
#